data_6d64a6e07814ef5c526dfc4698cbf8c4
#
_entry.id   6d64a6e07814ef5c526dfc4698cbf8c4
#
_cell.length_a   1.000
_cell.length_b   1.000
_cell.length_c   1.000
_cell.angle_alpha   90.00
_cell.angle_beta   90.00
_cell.angle_gamma   90.00
#
_symmetry.space_group_name_H-M   'P 1'
#
loop_
_entity.id
_entity.type
_entity.pdbx_description
1 polymer ?
#
loop_
_entity_poly.entity_id
_entity_poly.type
_entity_poly.pdbx_seq_one_letter_code
_entity_poly.pdbx_strand_id
1 'polypeptide(L)'
;LYKENKINCTLKGVYPEYTNIEEPVIVQGRFINMVDVKERRKVCVIGKRIHETLFPKGDNPCGKFLSINGIYYQIIGISTTAGNMSLQGNALTSITIPFTTIQQNYNFGQKIQLLCYTAKPGYSISEIEKKVDKVIKQAHLIHPDDKQALVTVNAEAMFSMIDNLFKGIKILSWMVGLGTLLAGAIGVSNIMMVTVKERTTEIGIRRAIGAKPRDIMNQILSESMVLTIIAGMSGICFAVFILQMMEIGTAHSDTPAHFQISFWMAIGACI
;
A
#
# COMPACT_ATOMS: atom_id res chain seq x y z
N LEU A 1 -23.28 23.13 -7.28
CA LEU A 1 -24.27 23.17 -8.36
C LEU A 1 -23.64 23.79 -9.60
N TYR A 2 -23.74 23.14 -10.73
CA TYR A 2 -23.38 23.70 -12.04
C TYR A 2 -24.56 23.50 -12.99
N LYS A 3 -25.14 24.60 -13.49
CA LYS A 3 -26.42 24.58 -14.23
C LYS A 3 -27.49 23.82 -13.46
N GLU A 4 -28.02 22.71 -13.98
CA GLU A 4 -29.04 21.88 -13.33
C GLU A 4 -28.44 20.69 -12.54
N ASN A 5 -27.14 20.37 -12.72
CA ASN A 5 -26.49 19.24 -12.07
C ASN A 5 -26.09 19.56 -10.63
N LYS A 6 -26.50 18.68 -9.71
CA LYS A 6 -26.19 18.77 -8.26
C LYS A 6 -25.38 17.55 -7.85
N ILE A 7 -24.39 17.75 -7.00
CA ILE A 7 -23.60 16.68 -6.39
C ILE A 7 -23.30 17.05 -4.94
N ASN A 8 -23.35 16.05 -4.07
CA ASN A 8 -22.85 16.18 -2.71
C ASN A 8 -21.34 16.00 -2.72
N CYS A 9 -20.62 16.93 -2.12
CA CYS A 9 -19.17 16.93 -2.10
C CYS A 9 -18.66 17.39 -0.74
N THR A 10 -17.46 16.94 -0.38
CA THR A 10 -16.74 17.44 0.79
C THR A 10 -15.96 18.69 0.37
N LEU A 11 -16.10 19.76 1.17
CA LEU A 11 -15.37 21.00 0.94
C LEU A 11 -14.14 21.04 1.84
N LYS A 12 -12.96 21.19 1.25
CA LYS A 12 -11.68 21.30 1.96
C LYS A 12 -11.08 22.66 1.80
N GLY A 13 -10.76 23.33 2.91
CA GLY A 13 -9.96 24.56 2.91
C GLY A 13 -8.50 24.26 3.23
N VAL A 14 -7.59 24.51 2.30
CA VAL A 14 -6.20 24.11 2.46
C VAL A 14 -5.23 25.25 2.17
N TYR A 15 -4.01 25.10 2.71
CA TYR A 15 -2.83 25.86 2.29
C TYR A 15 -2.11 25.12 1.14
N PRO A 16 -1.27 25.80 0.35
CA PRO A 16 -0.51 25.15 -0.74
C PRO A 16 0.38 23.99 -0.26
N GLU A 17 0.91 24.09 0.96
CA GLU A 17 1.79 23.08 1.57
C GLU A 17 1.08 21.74 1.82
N TYR A 18 -0.25 21.72 1.73
CA TYR A 18 -1.04 20.49 1.82
C TYR A 18 -0.68 19.46 0.72
N THR A 19 -0.12 19.94 -0.39
CA THR A 19 0.41 19.06 -1.44
C THR A 19 1.52 18.13 -0.96
N ASN A 20 2.25 18.52 0.11
CA ASN A 20 3.29 17.67 0.72
C ASN A 20 2.70 16.53 1.58
N ILE A 21 1.40 16.52 1.79
CA ILE A 21 0.71 15.55 2.67
C ILE A 21 -0.14 14.58 1.86
N GLU A 22 -1.02 15.08 1.00
CA GLU A 22 -1.90 14.23 0.17
C GLU A 22 -1.39 14.01 -1.27
N GLU A 23 -0.39 14.76 -1.73
CA GLU A 23 0.19 14.67 -3.07
C GLU A 23 -0.87 14.57 -4.19
N PRO A 24 -1.78 15.56 -4.32
CA PRO A 24 -2.82 15.52 -5.32
C PRO A 24 -2.21 15.55 -6.73
N VAL A 25 -2.58 14.58 -7.56
CA VAL A 25 -2.18 14.57 -8.98
C VAL A 25 -3.09 15.52 -9.74
N ILE A 26 -2.53 16.57 -10.31
CA ILE A 26 -3.27 17.54 -11.12
C ILE A 26 -3.42 16.99 -12.53
N VAL A 27 -4.66 16.70 -12.92
CA VAL A 27 -5.02 16.18 -14.26
C VAL A 27 -5.04 17.33 -15.26
N GLN A 28 -5.57 18.48 -14.85
CA GLN A 28 -5.70 19.67 -15.70
C GLN A 28 -5.69 20.94 -14.84
N GLY A 29 -5.10 22.01 -15.36
CA GLY A 29 -5.02 23.29 -14.66
C GLY A 29 -3.91 23.34 -13.62
N ARG A 30 -4.15 24.00 -12.50
CA ARG A 30 -3.19 24.17 -11.41
C ARG A 30 -3.82 23.94 -10.03
N PHE A 31 -2.99 23.70 -9.03
CA PHE A 31 -3.40 23.70 -7.64
C PHE A 31 -3.45 25.12 -7.05
N ILE A 32 -3.97 25.23 -5.84
CA ILE A 32 -4.02 26.47 -5.06
C ILE A 32 -2.59 26.93 -4.75
N ASN A 33 -2.32 28.21 -4.89
CA ASN A 33 -1.04 28.81 -4.56
C ASN A 33 -1.17 29.84 -3.41
N MET A 34 -0.03 30.34 -2.92
CA MET A 34 -0.01 31.29 -1.79
C MET A 34 -0.68 32.62 -2.12
N VAL A 35 -0.72 33.02 -3.40
CA VAL A 35 -1.41 34.27 -3.84
C VAL A 35 -2.92 34.08 -3.68
N ASP A 36 -3.47 32.93 -4.06
CA ASP A 36 -4.89 32.64 -3.89
C ASP A 36 -5.31 32.68 -2.41
N VAL A 37 -4.43 32.23 -1.50
CA VAL A 37 -4.66 32.26 -0.05
C VAL A 37 -4.58 33.70 0.48
N LYS A 38 -3.53 34.48 0.11
CA LYS A 38 -3.35 35.84 0.59
C LYS A 38 -4.44 36.79 0.12
N GLU A 39 -4.82 36.66 -1.16
CA GLU A 39 -5.85 37.53 -1.77
C GLU A 39 -7.27 36.96 -1.54
N ARG A 40 -7.42 35.83 -0.84
CA ARG A 40 -8.71 35.21 -0.56
C ARG A 40 -9.53 34.98 -1.82
N ARG A 41 -8.86 34.55 -2.91
CA ARG A 41 -9.51 34.35 -4.20
C ARG A 41 -10.61 33.28 -4.11
N LYS A 42 -11.74 33.52 -4.76
CA LYS A 42 -12.82 32.56 -4.89
C LYS A 42 -12.51 31.56 -6.01
N VAL A 43 -11.49 30.75 -5.82
CA VAL A 43 -11.06 29.70 -6.76
C VAL A 43 -11.22 28.32 -6.12
N CYS A 44 -11.39 27.28 -6.96
CA CYS A 44 -11.50 25.90 -6.48
C CYS A 44 -10.82 24.91 -7.41
N VAL A 45 -10.33 23.82 -6.82
CA VAL A 45 -9.87 22.63 -7.51
C VAL A 45 -10.90 21.52 -7.24
N ILE A 46 -11.39 20.87 -8.28
CA ILE A 46 -12.43 19.85 -8.19
C ILE A 46 -11.85 18.45 -8.35
N GLY A 47 -12.39 17.47 -7.62
CA GLY A 47 -12.03 16.07 -7.78
C GLY A 47 -12.51 15.49 -9.11
N LYS A 48 -11.80 14.49 -9.62
CA LYS A 48 -12.08 13.86 -10.93
C LYS A 48 -13.53 13.39 -11.06
N ARG A 49 -14.10 12.77 -10.04
CA ARG A 49 -15.49 12.29 -10.06
C ARG A 49 -16.51 13.43 -10.13
N ILE A 50 -16.22 14.58 -9.51
CA ILE A 50 -17.04 15.78 -9.61
C ILE A 50 -17.00 16.33 -11.04
N HIS A 51 -15.82 16.34 -11.67
CA HIS A 51 -15.68 16.73 -13.08
C HIS A 51 -16.54 15.85 -13.98
N GLU A 52 -16.43 14.53 -13.88
CA GLU A 52 -17.18 13.57 -14.69
C GLU A 52 -18.70 13.72 -14.52
N THR A 53 -19.17 14.02 -13.30
CA THR A 53 -20.61 14.19 -13.00
C THR A 53 -21.15 15.53 -13.50
N LEU A 54 -20.40 16.61 -13.33
CA LEU A 54 -20.87 17.96 -13.66
C LEU A 54 -20.62 18.33 -15.14
N PHE A 55 -19.63 17.69 -15.78
CA PHE A 55 -19.20 17.96 -17.16
C PHE A 55 -19.17 16.67 -18.00
N PRO A 56 -20.33 15.99 -18.21
CA PRO A 56 -20.36 14.66 -18.84
C PRO A 56 -19.85 14.63 -20.29
N LYS A 57 -19.79 15.78 -20.97
CA LYS A 57 -19.28 15.89 -22.35
C LYS A 57 -17.75 16.04 -22.42
N GLY A 58 -17.03 15.91 -21.30
CA GLY A 58 -15.57 16.06 -21.28
C GLY A 58 -15.07 17.49 -21.53
N ASP A 59 -15.95 18.48 -21.42
CA ASP A 59 -15.62 19.90 -21.56
C ASP A 59 -14.55 20.31 -20.55
N ASN A 60 -13.63 21.19 -20.97
CA ASN A 60 -12.68 21.81 -20.07
C ASN A 60 -13.41 22.66 -19.02
N PRO A 61 -13.36 22.30 -17.72
CA PRO A 61 -14.04 23.07 -16.67
C PRO A 61 -13.21 24.27 -16.20
N CYS A 62 -11.91 24.32 -16.48
CA CYS A 62 -11.04 25.40 -16.02
C CYS A 62 -11.52 26.75 -16.56
N GLY A 63 -11.64 27.73 -15.65
CA GLY A 63 -12.18 29.07 -15.97
C GLY A 63 -13.69 29.20 -15.79
N LYS A 64 -14.46 28.09 -15.77
CA LYS A 64 -15.91 28.12 -15.49
C LYS A 64 -16.19 28.33 -14.01
N PHE A 65 -17.42 28.77 -13.69
CA PHE A 65 -17.83 29.03 -12.30
C PHE A 65 -18.71 27.89 -11.78
N LEU A 66 -18.48 27.49 -10.56
CA LEU A 66 -19.24 26.50 -9.83
C LEU A 66 -19.87 27.16 -8.59
N SER A 67 -21.17 26.95 -8.38
CA SER A 67 -21.83 27.42 -7.16
C SER A 67 -21.75 26.37 -6.06
N ILE A 68 -21.18 26.75 -4.91
CA ILE A 68 -21.05 25.92 -3.71
C ILE A 68 -21.78 26.65 -2.58
N ASN A 69 -22.89 26.09 -2.10
CA ASN A 69 -23.72 26.73 -1.09
C ASN A 69 -24.10 28.18 -1.40
N GLY A 70 -24.40 28.48 -2.67
CA GLY A 70 -24.77 29.82 -3.12
C GLY A 70 -23.61 30.77 -3.44
N ILE A 71 -22.37 30.35 -3.21
CA ILE A 71 -21.18 31.16 -3.51
C ILE A 71 -20.52 30.63 -4.79
N TYR A 72 -20.18 31.52 -5.71
CA TYR A 72 -19.53 31.15 -6.95
C TYR A 72 -18.00 31.11 -6.81
N TYR A 73 -17.42 29.99 -7.22
CA TYR A 73 -15.99 29.74 -7.26
C TYR A 73 -15.54 29.46 -8.70
N GLN A 74 -14.45 30.03 -9.13
CA GLN A 74 -13.85 29.74 -10.41
C GLN A 74 -13.03 28.43 -10.33
N ILE A 75 -13.28 27.51 -11.24
CA ILE A 75 -12.51 26.26 -11.32
C ILE A 75 -11.15 26.55 -11.93
N ILE A 76 -10.06 26.24 -11.22
CA ILE A 76 -8.68 26.45 -11.65
C ILE A 76 -7.94 25.15 -11.95
N GLY A 77 -8.49 24.01 -11.55
CA GLY A 77 -7.88 22.71 -11.83
C GLY A 77 -8.78 21.54 -11.46
N ILE A 78 -8.36 20.38 -11.96
CA ILE A 78 -8.94 19.07 -11.65
C ILE A 78 -7.85 18.26 -10.97
N SER A 79 -8.17 17.66 -9.81
CA SER A 79 -7.26 16.79 -9.10
C SER A 79 -7.79 15.36 -9.02
N THR A 80 -6.85 14.44 -9.02
CA THR A 80 -7.08 13.03 -8.65
C THR A 80 -6.07 12.66 -7.57
N THR A 81 -6.20 11.48 -6.99
CA THR A 81 -5.24 10.97 -6.01
C THR A 81 -4.53 9.76 -6.59
N ALA A 82 -3.25 9.62 -6.31
CA ALA A 82 -2.48 8.43 -6.68
C ALA A 82 -2.79 7.22 -5.78
N GLY A 83 -3.41 7.46 -4.60
CA GLY A 83 -3.77 6.43 -3.62
C GLY A 83 -5.22 6.55 -3.15
N ASN A 84 -5.72 5.51 -2.51
CA ASN A 84 -7.08 5.48 -1.96
C ASN A 84 -7.18 6.17 -0.58
N MET A 85 -6.09 6.73 -0.07
CA MET A 85 -6.03 7.31 1.27
C MET A 85 -6.16 8.82 1.20
N SER A 86 -7.20 9.35 1.83
CA SER A 86 -7.41 10.79 2.01
C SER A 86 -7.78 11.08 3.46
N LEU A 87 -7.17 12.11 4.03
CA LEU A 87 -7.35 12.49 5.44
C LEU A 87 -8.76 13.06 5.73
N GLN A 88 -9.39 13.66 4.73
CA GLN A 88 -10.72 14.27 4.87
C GLN A 88 -11.65 13.83 3.75
N GLY A 89 -12.22 12.64 3.86
CA GLY A 89 -13.17 12.12 2.87
C GLY A 89 -12.50 11.68 1.56
N ASN A 90 -13.28 11.32 0.57
CA ASN A 90 -12.78 10.84 -0.71
C ASN A 90 -12.26 12.02 -1.57
N ALA A 91 -10.98 12.00 -1.93
CA ALA A 91 -10.36 13.03 -2.76
C ALA A 91 -11.05 13.22 -4.13
N LEU A 92 -11.61 12.15 -4.70
CA LEU A 92 -12.31 12.18 -5.99
C LEU A 92 -13.63 12.97 -5.95
N THR A 93 -14.28 13.02 -4.76
CA THR A 93 -15.55 13.72 -4.54
C THR A 93 -15.39 14.97 -3.68
N SER A 94 -14.15 15.47 -3.49
CA SER A 94 -13.87 16.68 -2.73
C SER A 94 -13.64 17.88 -3.64
N ILE A 95 -13.97 19.06 -3.11
CA ILE A 95 -13.62 20.36 -3.70
C ILE A 95 -12.66 21.05 -2.75
N THR A 96 -11.53 21.47 -3.28
CA THR A 96 -10.47 22.16 -2.52
C THR A 96 -10.50 23.64 -2.83
N ILE A 97 -10.54 24.50 -1.80
CA ILE A 97 -10.50 25.96 -1.90
C ILE A 97 -9.42 26.54 -0.98
N PRO A 98 -8.97 27.79 -1.16
CA PRO A 98 -8.02 28.41 -0.24
C PRO A 98 -8.57 28.48 1.18
N PHE A 99 -7.73 28.16 2.17
CA PHE A 99 -8.11 28.12 3.58
C PHE A 99 -8.73 29.44 4.09
N THR A 100 -8.10 30.57 3.74
CA THR A 100 -8.61 31.91 4.14
C THR A 100 -9.95 32.25 3.50
N THR A 101 -10.22 31.72 2.32
CA THR A 101 -11.50 31.91 1.62
C THR A 101 -12.64 31.13 2.32
N ILE A 102 -12.35 29.88 2.79
CA ILE A 102 -13.37 29.12 3.54
C ILE A 102 -13.68 29.79 4.88
N GLN A 103 -12.66 30.25 5.61
CA GLN A 103 -12.84 30.95 6.86
C GLN A 103 -13.75 32.18 6.72
N GLN A 104 -13.54 32.96 5.67
CA GLN A 104 -14.32 34.17 5.41
C GLN A 104 -15.76 33.86 4.97
N ASN A 105 -15.91 32.95 4.00
CA ASN A 105 -17.22 32.71 3.36
C ASN A 105 -18.19 31.89 4.23
N TYR A 106 -17.66 31.09 5.14
CA TYR A 106 -18.45 30.19 6.00
C TYR A 106 -18.41 30.60 7.49
N ASN A 107 -17.91 31.80 7.77
CA ASN A 107 -17.88 32.41 9.11
C ASN A 107 -17.21 31.51 10.18
N PHE A 108 -16.15 30.79 9.80
CA PHE A 108 -15.40 29.97 10.75
C PHE A 108 -14.50 30.79 11.68
N GLY A 109 -14.35 32.09 11.42
CA GLY A 109 -13.49 32.97 12.21
C GLY A 109 -12.04 32.47 12.23
N GLN A 110 -11.47 32.29 13.43
CA GLN A 110 -10.11 31.78 13.63
C GLN A 110 -10.07 30.26 13.95
N LYS A 111 -11.18 29.53 13.76
CA LYS A 111 -11.24 28.11 14.06
C LYS A 111 -10.53 27.27 12.99
N ILE A 112 -9.78 26.31 13.44
CA ILE A 112 -9.11 25.28 12.61
C ILE A 112 -9.73 23.94 12.99
N GLN A 113 -10.16 23.18 12.00
CA GLN A 113 -10.75 21.86 12.23
C GLN A 113 -9.69 20.74 12.24
N LEU A 114 -8.65 20.89 11.43
CA LEU A 114 -7.59 19.91 11.30
C LEU A 114 -6.25 20.63 11.14
N LEU A 115 -5.27 20.23 11.92
CA LEU A 115 -3.87 20.63 11.79
C LEU A 115 -3.08 19.42 11.30
N CYS A 116 -2.46 19.55 10.14
CA CYS A 116 -1.58 18.53 9.58
C CYS A 116 -0.15 19.02 9.62
N TYR A 117 0.77 18.13 9.95
CA TYR A 117 2.20 18.41 9.93
C TYR A 117 3.00 17.20 9.46
N THR A 118 4.16 17.46 8.88
CA THR A 118 5.11 16.44 8.43
C THR A 118 6.45 16.67 9.10
N ALA A 119 7.21 15.60 9.29
CA ALA A 119 8.57 15.67 9.83
C ALA A 119 9.59 15.81 8.67
N LYS A 120 10.68 16.51 8.96
CA LYS A 120 11.85 16.46 8.07
C LYS A 120 12.49 15.07 8.13
N PRO A 121 13.15 14.62 7.04
CA PRO A 121 13.85 13.33 7.05
C PRO A 121 14.79 13.21 8.26
N GLY A 122 14.72 12.08 8.96
CA GLY A 122 15.54 11.81 10.15
C GLY A 122 14.91 12.15 11.51
N TYR A 123 13.70 12.74 11.52
CA TYR A 123 12.97 12.99 12.75
C TYR A 123 11.74 12.10 12.86
N SER A 124 11.49 11.51 14.04
CA SER A 124 10.28 10.74 14.30
C SER A 124 9.07 11.66 14.50
N ILE A 125 7.98 11.35 13.83
CA ILE A 125 6.71 12.08 14.00
C ILE A 125 6.20 11.93 15.43
N SER A 126 6.40 10.78 16.07
CA SER A 126 5.97 10.53 17.45
C SER A 126 6.65 11.43 18.50
N GLU A 127 7.88 11.89 18.22
CA GLU A 127 8.55 12.89 19.10
C GLU A 127 8.04 14.30 18.86
N ILE A 128 7.76 14.63 17.58
CA ILE A 128 7.21 15.93 17.21
C ILE A 128 5.78 16.06 17.74
N GLU A 129 4.97 15.00 17.67
CA GLU A 129 3.62 14.92 18.20
C GLU A 129 3.56 15.39 19.65
N LYS A 130 4.42 14.83 20.51
CA LYS A 130 4.48 15.21 21.93
C LYS A 130 4.79 16.69 22.14
N LYS A 131 5.65 17.27 21.29
CA LYS A 131 5.98 18.70 21.35
C LYS A 131 4.84 19.57 20.86
N VAL A 132 4.18 19.18 19.77
CA VAL A 132 3.03 19.89 19.20
C VAL A 132 1.86 19.86 20.19
N ASP A 133 1.55 18.70 20.76
CA ASP A 133 0.49 18.54 21.76
C ASP A 133 0.73 19.46 22.98
N LYS A 134 1.97 19.52 23.46
CA LYS A 134 2.32 20.41 24.56
C LYS A 134 2.07 21.87 24.23
N VAL A 135 2.47 22.31 23.04
CA VAL A 135 2.28 23.71 22.60
C VAL A 135 0.78 24.03 22.46
N ILE A 136 0.01 23.13 21.84
CA ILE A 136 -1.43 23.34 21.67
C ILE A 136 -2.13 23.38 23.02
N LYS A 137 -1.85 22.43 23.92
CA LYS A 137 -2.46 22.40 25.25
C LYS A 137 -2.14 23.67 26.05
N GLN A 138 -0.91 24.16 25.99
CA GLN A 138 -0.52 25.40 26.63
C GLN A 138 -1.25 26.62 26.05
N ALA A 139 -1.33 26.70 24.70
CA ALA A 139 -1.98 27.82 24.02
C ALA A 139 -3.49 27.90 24.30
N HIS A 140 -4.13 26.76 24.53
CA HIS A 140 -5.56 26.66 24.77
C HIS A 140 -5.95 26.43 26.23
N LEU A 141 -4.99 26.53 27.17
CA LEU A 141 -5.19 26.34 28.61
C LEU A 141 -5.81 24.95 28.94
N ILE A 142 -5.44 23.93 28.21
CA ILE A 142 -5.89 22.56 28.42
C ILE A 142 -4.97 21.88 29.44
N HIS A 143 -5.55 21.07 30.34
CA HIS A 143 -4.78 20.35 31.33
C HIS A 143 -3.79 19.37 30.63
N PRO A 144 -2.52 19.29 31.05
CA PRO A 144 -1.51 18.46 30.40
C PRO A 144 -1.89 16.97 30.29
N ASP A 145 -2.57 16.43 31.32
CA ASP A 145 -2.94 15.02 31.38
C ASP A 145 -4.28 14.70 30.68
N ASP A 146 -4.97 15.71 30.14
CA ASP A 146 -6.19 15.47 29.39
C ASP A 146 -5.86 14.83 28.02
N LYS A 147 -6.14 13.52 27.92
CA LYS A 147 -5.92 12.73 26.71
C LYS A 147 -7.06 12.82 25.68
N GLN A 148 -8.21 13.37 26.10
CA GLN A 148 -9.40 13.45 25.22
C GLN A 148 -9.51 14.79 24.50
N ALA A 149 -8.75 15.79 24.94
CA ALA A 149 -8.80 17.13 24.38
C ALA A 149 -8.28 17.23 22.94
N LEU A 150 -7.35 16.36 22.55
CA LEU A 150 -6.78 16.32 21.20
C LEU A 150 -6.93 14.89 20.65
N VAL A 151 -7.47 14.79 19.45
CA VAL A 151 -7.50 13.53 18.69
C VAL A 151 -6.39 13.60 17.67
N THR A 152 -5.33 12.82 17.86
CA THR A 152 -4.17 12.77 16.98
C THR A 152 -4.19 11.48 16.16
N VAL A 153 -3.99 11.58 14.87
CA VAL A 153 -3.81 10.44 13.97
C VAL A 153 -2.36 10.42 13.51
N ASN A 154 -1.58 9.49 14.03
CA ASN A 154 -0.19 9.33 13.68
C ASN A 154 -0.04 8.24 12.60
N ALA A 155 0.18 8.69 11.35
CA ALA A 155 0.34 7.79 10.22
C ALA A 155 1.61 6.91 10.36
N GLU A 156 2.72 7.44 10.92
CA GLU A 156 3.95 6.68 11.15
C GLU A 156 3.68 5.48 12.09
N ALA A 157 2.92 5.70 13.16
CA ALA A 157 2.55 4.63 14.09
C ALA A 157 1.68 3.57 13.41
N MET A 158 0.75 3.97 12.56
CA MET A 158 -0.08 3.04 11.77
C MET A 158 0.77 2.23 10.79
N PHE A 159 1.67 2.87 10.05
CA PHE A 159 2.57 2.16 9.12
C PHE A 159 3.53 1.24 9.85
N SER A 160 4.08 1.66 11.00
CA SER A 160 4.96 0.80 11.81
C SER A 160 4.23 -0.43 12.36
N MET A 161 2.95 -0.31 12.69
CA MET A 161 2.12 -1.45 13.09
C MET A 161 1.93 -2.44 11.94
N ILE A 162 1.65 -1.93 10.73
CA ILE A 162 1.54 -2.75 9.52
C ILE A 162 2.88 -3.44 9.20
N ASP A 163 3.99 -2.71 9.26
CA ASP A 163 5.33 -3.26 9.05
C ASP A 163 5.66 -4.38 10.06
N ASN A 164 5.29 -4.20 11.31
CA ASN A 164 5.49 -5.23 12.34
C ASN A 164 4.64 -6.47 12.07
N LEU A 165 3.40 -6.32 11.57
CA LEU A 165 2.57 -7.43 11.12
C LEU A 165 3.24 -8.18 9.96
N PHE A 166 3.74 -7.47 8.94
CA PHE A 166 4.46 -8.10 7.84
C PHE A 166 5.75 -8.81 8.28
N LYS A 167 6.50 -8.23 9.22
CA LYS A 167 7.66 -8.89 9.83
C LYS A 167 7.26 -10.17 10.55
N GLY A 168 6.17 -10.14 11.31
CA GLY A 168 5.62 -11.32 11.98
C GLY A 168 5.22 -12.43 10.99
N ILE A 169 4.50 -12.08 9.94
CA ILE A 169 4.12 -13.02 8.86
C ILE A 169 5.36 -13.60 8.17
N LYS A 170 6.39 -12.78 7.93
CA LYS A 170 7.65 -13.23 7.33
C LYS A 170 8.37 -14.24 8.22
N ILE A 171 8.45 -13.98 9.52
CA ILE A 171 9.06 -14.92 10.49
C ILE A 171 8.29 -16.23 10.53
N LEU A 172 6.95 -16.17 10.58
CA LEU A 172 6.10 -17.35 10.54
C LEU A 172 6.30 -18.17 9.26
N SER A 173 6.36 -17.50 8.11
CA SER A 173 6.61 -18.14 6.80
C SER A 173 7.95 -18.84 6.77
N TRP A 174 9.00 -18.23 7.32
CA TRP A 174 10.32 -18.86 7.45
C TRP A 174 10.29 -20.09 8.37
N MET A 175 9.57 -20.00 9.48
CA MET A 175 9.44 -21.11 10.44
C MET A 175 8.72 -22.31 9.81
N VAL A 176 7.61 -22.06 9.14
CA VAL A 176 6.85 -23.10 8.42
C VAL A 176 7.68 -23.67 7.27
N GLY A 177 8.35 -22.81 6.48
CA GLY A 177 9.21 -23.25 5.37
C GLY A 177 10.37 -24.14 5.83
N LEU A 178 11.05 -23.78 6.90
CA LEU A 178 12.12 -24.61 7.51
C LEU A 178 11.55 -25.93 8.05
N GLY A 179 10.40 -25.88 8.72
CA GLY A 179 9.74 -27.08 9.24
C GLY A 179 9.35 -28.05 8.14
N THR A 180 8.78 -27.57 7.03
CA THR A 180 8.43 -28.41 5.88
C THR A 180 9.65 -28.98 5.17
N LEU A 181 10.74 -28.20 5.03
CA LEU A 181 12.01 -28.70 4.50
C LEU A 181 12.58 -29.83 5.34
N LEU A 182 12.60 -29.67 6.66
CA LEU A 182 13.07 -30.73 7.57
C LEU A 182 12.20 -31.99 7.50
N ALA A 183 10.89 -31.81 7.49
CA ALA A 183 9.95 -32.94 7.34
C ALA A 183 10.15 -33.67 6.01
N GLY A 184 10.34 -32.92 4.91
CA GLY A 184 10.67 -33.48 3.59
C GLY A 184 11.99 -34.24 3.58
N ALA A 185 13.03 -33.70 4.21
CA ALA A 185 14.34 -34.36 4.30
C ALA A 185 14.26 -35.68 5.09
N ILE A 186 13.51 -35.72 6.20
CA ILE A 186 13.29 -36.94 6.97
C ILE A 186 12.51 -37.96 6.12
N GLY A 187 11.48 -37.51 5.40
CA GLY A 187 10.68 -38.38 4.51
C GLY A 187 11.55 -39.04 3.42
N VAL A 188 12.36 -38.23 2.71
CA VAL A 188 13.29 -38.75 1.70
C VAL A 188 14.31 -39.71 2.33
N SER A 189 14.87 -39.36 3.48
CA SER A 189 15.82 -40.25 4.20
C SER A 189 15.22 -41.61 4.54
N ASN A 190 13.97 -41.62 5.02
CA ASN A 190 13.27 -42.89 5.35
C ASN A 190 13.05 -43.75 4.10
N ILE A 191 12.59 -43.16 2.99
CA ILE A 191 12.38 -43.87 1.72
C ILE A 191 13.71 -44.47 1.23
N MET A 192 14.78 -43.66 1.28
CA MET A 192 16.11 -44.11 0.85
C MET A 192 16.65 -45.24 1.69
N MET A 193 16.43 -45.22 3.01
CA MET A 193 16.84 -46.31 3.89
C MET A 193 16.14 -47.65 3.53
N VAL A 194 14.85 -47.61 3.20
CA VAL A 194 14.10 -48.76 2.73
C VAL A 194 14.62 -49.24 1.39
N THR A 195 14.79 -48.34 0.41
CA THR A 195 15.31 -48.69 -0.93
C THR A 195 16.69 -49.34 -0.87
N VAL A 196 17.61 -48.83 -0.04
CA VAL A 196 18.94 -49.43 0.14
C VAL A 196 18.83 -50.82 0.79
N LYS A 197 17.95 -51.03 1.76
CA LYS A 197 17.70 -52.33 2.34
C LYS A 197 17.18 -53.36 1.32
N GLU A 198 16.23 -52.98 0.49
CA GLU A 198 15.66 -53.82 -0.55
C GLU A 198 16.70 -54.24 -1.59
N ARG A 199 17.63 -53.31 -1.93
CA ARG A 199 18.72 -53.57 -2.91
C ARG A 199 20.03 -54.06 -2.29
N THR A 200 20.04 -54.48 -1.01
CA THR A 200 21.25 -54.89 -0.29
C THR A 200 21.98 -56.04 -0.99
N THR A 201 21.23 -57.05 -1.52
CA THR A 201 21.79 -58.19 -2.23
C THR A 201 22.48 -57.76 -3.55
N GLU A 202 21.84 -56.88 -4.29
CA GLU A 202 22.40 -56.33 -5.54
C GLU A 202 23.68 -55.51 -5.28
N ILE A 203 23.66 -54.69 -4.26
CA ILE A 203 24.83 -53.92 -3.82
C ILE A 203 25.96 -54.82 -3.36
N GLY A 204 25.64 -55.91 -2.66
CA GLY A 204 26.61 -56.95 -2.22
C GLY A 204 27.28 -57.64 -3.39
N ILE A 205 26.54 -58.03 -4.42
CA ILE A 205 27.05 -58.64 -5.64
C ILE A 205 28.00 -57.66 -6.36
N ARG A 206 27.60 -56.43 -6.54
CA ARG A 206 28.46 -55.41 -7.20
C ARG A 206 29.76 -55.18 -6.42
N ARG A 207 29.72 -55.17 -5.09
CA ARG A 207 30.93 -55.07 -4.26
C ARG A 207 31.83 -56.30 -4.39
N ALA A 208 31.25 -57.48 -4.49
CA ALA A 208 32.00 -58.75 -4.67
C ALA A 208 32.73 -58.78 -6.02
N ILE A 209 32.16 -58.17 -7.06
CA ILE A 209 32.79 -58.04 -8.41
C ILE A 209 33.84 -56.92 -8.45
N GLY A 210 34.02 -56.12 -7.35
CA GLY A 210 35.05 -55.12 -7.23
C GLY A 210 34.61 -53.65 -7.42
N ALA A 211 33.30 -53.36 -7.41
CA ALA A 211 32.79 -51.99 -7.45
C ALA A 211 33.25 -51.20 -6.22
N LYS A 212 33.72 -49.97 -6.44
CA LYS A 212 34.13 -49.07 -5.36
C LYS A 212 32.91 -48.56 -4.59
N PRO A 213 32.96 -48.46 -3.24
CA PRO A 213 31.84 -47.95 -2.44
C PRO A 213 31.34 -46.57 -2.88
N ARG A 214 32.27 -45.69 -3.39
CA ARG A 214 31.92 -44.37 -3.88
C ARG A 214 31.04 -44.40 -5.12
N ASP A 215 31.23 -45.37 -6.01
CA ASP A 215 30.49 -45.45 -7.28
C ASP A 215 29.04 -45.86 -6.98
N ILE A 216 28.83 -46.79 -6.04
CA ILE A 216 27.53 -47.22 -5.58
C ILE A 216 26.80 -46.07 -4.86
N MET A 217 27.51 -45.36 -4.01
CA MET A 217 26.95 -44.21 -3.29
C MET A 217 26.53 -43.08 -4.24
N ASN A 218 27.40 -42.74 -5.23
CA ASN A 218 27.11 -41.75 -6.25
C ASN A 218 25.88 -42.13 -7.10
N GLN A 219 25.72 -43.39 -7.43
CA GLN A 219 24.58 -43.89 -8.19
C GLN A 219 23.26 -43.70 -7.39
N ILE A 220 23.26 -44.06 -6.11
CA ILE A 220 22.06 -43.90 -5.24
C ILE A 220 21.76 -42.42 -5.05
N LEU A 221 22.77 -41.58 -4.84
CA LEU A 221 22.58 -40.13 -4.68
C LEU A 221 22.05 -39.47 -5.96
N SER A 222 22.60 -39.89 -7.14
CA SER A 222 22.13 -39.34 -8.42
C SER A 222 20.65 -39.69 -8.71
N GLU A 223 20.25 -40.93 -8.39
CA GLU A 223 18.83 -41.35 -8.52
C GLU A 223 17.91 -40.48 -7.67
N SER A 224 18.29 -40.26 -6.41
CA SER A 224 17.52 -39.39 -5.50
C SER A 224 17.47 -37.95 -5.96
N MET A 225 18.60 -37.43 -6.49
CA MET A 225 18.70 -36.06 -6.93
C MET A 225 17.79 -35.79 -8.13
N VAL A 226 17.74 -36.72 -9.09
CA VAL A 226 16.83 -36.62 -10.24
C VAL A 226 15.37 -36.62 -9.79
N LEU A 227 14.98 -37.50 -8.88
CA LEU A 227 13.62 -37.56 -8.35
C LEU A 227 13.25 -36.25 -7.61
N THR A 228 14.17 -35.72 -6.81
CA THR A 228 13.95 -34.47 -6.05
C THR A 228 13.82 -33.27 -6.98
N ILE A 229 14.62 -33.19 -8.05
CA ILE A 229 14.52 -32.12 -9.05
C ILE A 229 13.17 -32.18 -9.77
N ILE A 230 12.74 -33.37 -10.21
CA ILE A 230 11.43 -33.53 -10.89
C ILE A 230 10.28 -33.14 -9.94
N ALA A 231 10.32 -33.59 -8.69
CA ALA A 231 9.33 -33.24 -7.69
C ALA A 231 9.31 -31.74 -7.38
N GLY A 232 10.50 -31.12 -7.25
CA GLY A 232 10.64 -29.69 -7.02
C GLY A 232 10.09 -28.85 -8.18
N MET A 233 10.43 -29.20 -9.42
CA MET A 233 9.88 -28.53 -10.60
C MET A 233 8.35 -28.65 -10.69
N SER A 234 7.81 -29.83 -10.44
CA SER A 234 6.35 -30.03 -10.45
C SER A 234 5.65 -29.19 -9.36
N GLY A 235 6.26 -29.08 -8.17
CA GLY A 235 5.76 -28.25 -7.08
C GLY A 235 5.74 -26.74 -7.44
N ILE A 236 6.79 -26.25 -8.09
CA ILE A 236 6.85 -24.85 -8.54
C ILE A 236 5.80 -24.58 -9.64
N CYS A 237 5.68 -25.48 -10.63
CA CYS A 237 4.64 -25.34 -11.66
C CYS A 237 3.23 -25.31 -11.06
N PHE A 238 2.97 -26.15 -10.08
CA PHE A 238 1.69 -26.17 -9.38
C PHE A 238 1.43 -24.88 -8.57
N ALA A 239 2.45 -24.37 -7.87
CA ALA A 239 2.34 -23.11 -7.13
C ALA A 239 2.05 -21.93 -8.06
N VAL A 240 2.77 -21.81 -9.19
CA VAL A 240 2.55 -20.77 -10.20
C VAL A 240 1.15 -20.88 -10.80
N PHE A 241 0.68 -22.09 -11.08
CA PHE A 241 -0.67 -22.33 -11.60
C PHE A 241 -1.74 -21.83 -10.63
N ILE A 242 -1.61 -22.12 -9.33
CA ILE A 242 -2.55 -21.62 -8.31
C ILE A 242 -2.56 -20.10 -8.25
N LEU A 243 -1.37 -19.46 -8.26
CA LEU A 243 -1.26 -18.00 -8.23
C LEU A 243 -1.90 -17.34 -9.46
N GLN A 244 -1.72 -17.94 -10.63
CA GLN A 244 -2.32 -17.45 -11.86
C GLN A 244 -3.85 -17.59 -11.84
N MET A 245 -4.38 -18.66 -11.27
CA MET A 245 -5.82 -18.82 -11.05
C MET A 245 -6.39 -17.76 -10.09
N MET A 246 -5.66 -17.43 -9.03
CA MET A 246 -6.03 -16.37 -8.09
C MET A 246 -6.01 -14.99 -8.76
N GLU A 247 -5.01 -14.70 -9.60
CA GLU A 247 -4.90 -13.43 -10.34
C GLU A 247 -6.08 -13.26 -11.31
N ILE A 248 -6.43 -14.31 -12.06
CA ILE A 248 -7.60 -14.28 -12.97
C ILE A 248 -8.90 -14.07 -12.17
N GLY A 249 -9.03 -14.72 -11.00
CA GLY A 249 -10.20 -14.54 -10.14
C GLY A 249 -10.34 -13.13 -9.56
N THR A 250 -9.23 -12.42 -9.35
CA THR A 250 -9.22 -11.04 -8.83
C THR A 250 -9.20 -9.96 -9.92
N ALA A 251 -9.01 -10.33 -11.18
CA ALA A 251 -8.95 -9.38 -12.31
C ALA A 251 -10.24 -8.55 -12.51
N HIS A 252 -11.38 -9.02 -11.99
CA HIS A 252 -12.66 -8.31 -11.99
C HIS A 252 -12.93 -7.45 -10.75
N SER A 253 -11.97 -7.39 -9.81
CA SER A 253 -12.09 -6.56 -8.61
C SER A 253 -11.53 -5.16 -8.84
N ASP A 254 -12.05 -4.15 -8.14
CA ASP A 254 -11.61 -2.74 -8.22
C ASP A 254 -10.12 -2.53 -7.89
N THR A 255 -9.47 -3.54 -7.32
CA THR A 255 -8.02 -3.57 -7.03
C THR A 255 -7.44 -4.89 -7.52
N PRO A 256 -6.98 -4.99 -8.77
CA PRO A 256 -6.34 -6.20 -9.28
C PRO A 256 -5.04 -6.45 -8.51
N ALA A 257 -4.93 -7.62 -7.88
CA ALA A 257 -3.71 -8.04 -7.23
C ALA A 257 -2.76 -8.64 -8.27
N HIS A 258 -1.68 -7.93 -8.58
CA HIS A 258 -0.63 -8.44 -9.45
C HIS A 258 0.38 -9.26 -8.64
N PHE A 259 0.26 -10.57 -8.69
CA PHE A 259 1.24 -11.50 -8.11
C PHE A 259 2.40 -11.73 -9.10
N GLN A 260 3.29 -10.76 -9.24
CA GLN A 260 4.49 -10.94 -10.06
C GLN A 260 5.51 -11.78 -9.32
N ILE A 261 5.52 -13.08 -9.57
CA ILE A 261 6.70 -13.89 -9.24
C ILE A 261 7.73 -13.63 -10.35
N SER A 262 8.83 -13.00 -9.99
CA SER A 262 9.95 -12.86 -10.93
C SER A 262 10.41 -14.25 -11.37
N PHE A 263 10.45 -14.48 -12.68
CA PHE A 263 10.95 -15.72 -13.29
C PHE A 263 12.34 -16.12 -12.74
N TRP A 264 13.17 -15.14 -12.42
CA TRP A 264 14.46 -15.34 -11.78
C TRP A 264 14.38 -15.86 -10.33
N MET A 265 13.35 -15.46 -9.57
CA MET A 265 13.12 -16.03 -8.23
C MET A 265 12.65 -17.48 -8.31
N ALA A 266 11.83 -17.83 -9.29
CA ALA A 266 11.40 -19.21 -9.50
C ALA A 266 12.58 -20.13 -9.87
N ILE A 267 13.52 -19.67 -10.73
CA ILE A 267 14.75 -20.39 -11.06
C ILE A 267 15.69 -20.48 -9.85
N GLY A 268 15.85 -19.42 -9.07
CA GLY A 268 16.68 -19.42 -7.86
C GLY A 268 16.16 -20.36 -6.75
N ALA A 269 14.88 -20.69 -6.76
CA ALA A 269 14.30 -21.68 -5.85
C ALA A 269 14.51 -23.13 -6.32
N CYS A 270 14.94 -23.34 -7.60
CA CYS A 270 15.25 -24.66 -8.15
C CYS A 270 16.73 -25.08 -7.95
N ILE A 271 17.60 -24.14 -7.56
CA ILE A 271 19.04 -24.37 -7.29
C ILE A 271 19.24 -24.49 -5.77
#